data_d136a9327817b633d8bd9e1aa41f618d
#
_entry.id   d136a9327817b633d8bd9e1aa41f618d
#
_cell.length_a   1.000
_cell.length_b   1.000
_cell.length_c   1.000
_cell.angle_alpha   90.00
_cell.angle_beta   90.00
_cell.angle_gamma   90.00
#
_symmetry.space_group_name_H-M   'P 1'
#
loop_
_entity.id
_entity.type
_entity.pdbx_description
1 polymer ?
#
loop_
_entity_poly.entity_id
_entity_poly.type
_entity_poly.pdbx_seq_one_letter_code
_entity_poly.pdbx_strand_id
1 'polypeptide(L)'
;TVFDALSVGEYHDKGRIAMLGKAVGALNSCRSTGKLRSEHLLHLRCEVADPRMQDLFFPLSDTPALSLVSLMDHTPGQRQWRDTSSYRTYYSNIASWTDEEFEQVVERLQTARDGCAEDNAASVMAFCRERGLPMASHDDTLVEHVEEGNGIAISEFPTTMEAARHASENGMLVLMGAPNVVRGGSHSGNISALEIAQAGYLGSLSSDYVPVSLLEAAFALSEGGY
;
A
#
# COMPACT_ATOMS: atom_id res chain seq x y z
N THR A 1 16.29 -10.96 0.09
CA THR A 1 15.72 -9.93 -0.79
C THR A 1 14.96 -8.92 0.06
N VAL A 2 15.06 -7.65 -0.26
CA VAL A 2 14.34 -6.53 0.36
C VAL A 2 13.58 -5.80 -0.74
N PHE A 3 12.33 -5.41 -0.48
CA PHE A 3 11.57 -4.50 -1.32
C PHE A 3 11.61 -3.11 -0.68
N ASP A 4 12.26 -2.17 -1.37
CA ASP A 4 12.26 -0.76 -0.98
C ASP A 4 10.98 -0.12 -1.50
N ALA A 5 9.99 0.06 -0.62
CA ALA A 5 8.68 0.56 -0.96
C ALA A 5 8.66 2.09 -0.93
N LEU A 6 8.39 2.71 -2.08
CA LEU A 6 8.35 4.16 -2.25
C LEU A 6 6.99 4.62 -2.77
N SER A 7 6.38 5.61 -2.11
CA SER A 7 5.12 6.19 -2.55
C SER A 7 5.31 7.08 -3.78
N VAL A 8 4.44 6.89 -4.76
CA VAL A 8 4.30 7.69 -5.98
C VAL A 8 3.00 8.47 -5.89
N GLY A 9 3.10 9.74 -5.63
CA GLY A 9 1.98 10.58 -5.22
C GLY A 9 1.81 10.63 -3.69
N GLU A 10 1.33 11.76 -3.21
CA GLU A 10 1.09 12.00 -1.77
C GLU A 10 0.37 13.34 -1.60
N TYR A 11 -0.63 13.39 -0.72
CA TYR A 11 -1.38 14.63 -0.47
C TYR A 11 -0.75 15.53 0.59
N HIS A 12 -0.19 14.93 1.64
CA HIS A 12 0.21 15.66 2.84
C HIS A 12 1.71 15.82 3.01
N ASP A 13 2.53 15.04 2.30
CA ASP A 13 3.99 15.07 2.43
C ASP A 13 4.69 15.41 1.10
N LYS A 14 4.83 16.70 0.84
CA LYS A 14 5.58 17.18 -0.33
C LYS A 14 7.07 16.77 -0.30
N GLY A 15 7.60 16.48 0.89
CA GLY A 15 8.98 16.05 1.06
C GLY A 15 9.22 14.67 0.46
N ARG A 16 8.27 13.74 0.60
CA ARG A 16 8.35 12.40 -0.01
C ARG A 16 8.45 12.47 -1.52
N ILE A 17 7.59 13.29 -2.16
CA ILE A 17 7.64 13.47 -3.61
C ILE A 17 8.99 14.03 -4.06
N ALA A 18 9.54 15.03 -3.35
CA ALA A 18 10.83 15.62 -3.67
C ALA A 18 12.01 14.65 -3.50
N MET A 19 11.86 13.64 -2.64
CA MET A 19 12.88 12.62 -2.39
C MET A 19 12.76 11.40 -3.31
N LEU A 20 11.62 11.16 -3.93
CA LEU A 20 11.32 9.94 -4.68
C LEU A 20 12.39 9.63 -5.74
N GLY A 21 12.65 10.55 -6.65
CA GLY A 21 13.67 10.35 -7.71
C GLY A 21 15.08 10.15 -7.16
N LYS A 22 15.42 10.83 -6.04
CA LYS A 22 16.72 10.67 -5.38
C LYS A 22 16.85 9.27 -4.74
N ALA A 23 15.79 8.77 -4.12
CA ALA A 23 15.77 7.44 -3.51
C ALA A 23 15.93 6.34 -4.56
N VAL A 24 15.19 6.41 -5.68
CA VAL A 24 15.35 5.47 -6.80
C VAL A 24 16.75 5.54 -7.39
N GLY A 25 17.30 6.74 -7.59
CA GLY A 25 18.67 6.93 -8.09
C GLY A 25 19.74 6.35 -7.13
N ALA A 26 19.57 6.53 -5.82
CA ALA A 26 20.45 5.98 -4.81
C ALA A 26 20.38 4.44 -4.78
N LEU A 27 19.17 3.87 -4.85
CA LEU A 27 18.99 2.42 -4.92
C LEU A 27 19.71 1.83 -6.13
N ASN A 28 19.51 2.37 -7.33
CA ASN A 28 20.15 1.92 -8.55
C ASN A 28 21.69 2.03 -8.47
N SER A 29 22.22 3.12 -7.92
CA SER A 29 23.66 3.31 -7.71
C SER A 29 24.22 2.31 -6.72
N CYS A 30 23.55 2.04 -5.61
CA CYS A 30 24.00 1.07 -4.63
C CYS A 30 23.98 -0.37 -5.19
N ARG A 31 22.96 -0.72 -5.95
CA ARG A 31 22.85 -2.02 -6.65
C ARG A 31 24.01 -2.21 -7.63
N SER A 32 24.26 -1.23 -8.51
CA SER A 32 25.31 -1.33 -9.54
C SER A 32 26.73 -1.39 -8.97
N THR A 33 26.95 -0.81 -7.79
CA THR A 33 28.27 -0.79 -7.13
C THR A 33 28.51 -1.93 -6.15
N GLY A 34 27.54 -2.83 -5.97
CA GLY A 34 27.64 -3.98 -5.05
C GLY A 34 27.79 -3.60 -3.57
N LYS A 35 27.33 -2.41 -3.17
CA LYS A 35 27.41 -1.91 -1.78
C LYS A 35 26.36 -2.47 -0.84
N LEU A 36 25.32 -3.12 -1.39
CA LEU A 36 24.22 -3.68 -0.61
C LEU A 36 24.57 -5.08 -0.12
N ARG A 37 24.24 -5.38 1.15
CA ARG A 37 24.43 -6.71 1.76
C ARG A 37 23.38 -7.72 1.32
N SER A 38 22.23 -7.24 0.87
CA SER A 38 21.11 -8.03 0.38
C SER A 38 20.73 -7.55 -1.03
N GLU A 39 20.00 -8.37 -1.74
CA GLU A 39 19.34 -7.91 -2.96
C GLU A 39 18.22 -6.95 -2.57
N HIS A 40 18.21 -5.78 -3.19
CA HIS A 40 17.19 -4.76 -3.02
C HIS A 40 16.42 -4.58 -4.33
N LEU A 41 15.11 -4.68 -4.26
CA LEU A 41 14.17 -4.50 -5.35
C LEU A 41 13.31 -3.27 -5.08
N LEU A 42 12.85 -2.60 -6.12
CA LEU A 42 11.98 -1.44 -6.00
C LEU A 42 10.51 -1.87 -6.01
N HIS A 43 9.77 -1.37 -5.05
CA HIS A 43 8.33 -1.44 -4.99
C HIS A 43 7.76 -0.02 -5.10
N LEU A 44 7.08 0.31 -6.21
CA LEU A 44 6.40 1.59 -6.38
C LEU A 44 4.95 1.47 -5.92
N ARG A 45 4.58 2.30 -4.94
CA ARG A 45 3.25 2.35 -4.35
C ARG A 45 2.51 3.57 -4.89
N CYS A 46 1.62 3.36 -5.85
CA CYS A 46 0.97 4.41 -6.64
C CYS A 46 -0.31 4.89 -5.97
N GLU A 47 -0.34 6.17 -5.54
CA GLU A 47 -1.54 6.85 -5.06
C GLU A 47 -2.39 7.26 -6.26
N VAL A 48 -3.37 6.43 -6.61
CA VAL A 48 -4.17 6.62 -7.84
C VAL A 48 -4.98 7.91 -7.84
N ALA A 49 -5.29 8.42 -6.67
CA ALA A 49 -6.06 9.64 -6.51
C ALA A 49 -5.22 10.94 -6.63
N ASP A 50 -3.89 10.85 -6.77
CA ASP A 50 -3.04 12.03 -7.04
C ASP A 50 -3.01 12.34 -8.54
N PRO A 51 -3.47 13.53 -8.98
CA PRO A 51 -3.45 13.92 -10.40
C PRO A 51 -2.06 13.90 -11.06
N ARG A 52 -0.99 13.94 -10.25
CA ARG A 52 0.40 13.94 -10.73
C ARG A 52 0.99 12.53 -10.80
N MET A 53 0.24 11.50 -10.41
CA MET A 53 0.77 10.14 -10.22
C MET A 53 1.45 9.61 -11.47
N GLN A 54 0.86 9.77 -12.64
CA GLN A 54 1.47 9.32 -13.92
C GLN A 54 2.77 10.05 -14.23
N ASP A 55 2.81 11.37 -14.03
CA ASP A 55 4.02 12.19 -14.25
C ASP A 55 5.17 11.81 -13.31
N LEU A 56 4.85 11.30 -12.12
CA LEU A 56 5.82 10.80 -11.15
C LEU A 56 6.23 9.35 -11.43
N PHE A 57 5.30 8.50 -11.85
CA PHE A 57 5.51 7.07 -12.04
C PHE A 57 6.35 6.76 -13.28
N PHE A 58 5.92 7.22 -14.45
CA PHE A 58 6.53 6.81 -15.72
C PHE A 58 8.02 7.15 -15.85
N PRO A 59 8.52 8.30 -15.39
CA PRO A 59 9.97 8.58 -15.42
C PRO A 59 10.81 7.64 -14.54
N LEU A 60 10.21 6.98 -13.55
CA LEU A 60 10.89 6.10 -12.60
C LEU A 60 10.64 4.62 -12.88
N SER A 61 9.68 4.30 -13.71
CA SER A 61 9.27 2.91 -13.96
C SER A 61 10.21 2.14 -14.88
N ASP A 62 11.09 2.84 -15.63
CA ASP A 62 12.08 2.21 -16.48
C ASP A 62 13.40 1.94 -15.75
N THR A 63 13.30 1.19 -14.65
CA THR A 63 14.45 0.76 -13.86
C THR A 63 14.48 -0.75 -13.68
N PRO A 64 15.65 -1.40 -13.83
CA PRO A 64 15.77 -2.84 -13.61
C PRO A 64 15.48 -3.29 -12.16
N ALA A 65 15.41 -2.35 -11.24
CA ALA A 65 15.08 -2.62 -9.84
C ALA A 65 13.57 -2.80 -9.62
N LEU A 66 12.71 -2.25 -10.48
CA LEU A 66 11.25 -2.30 -10.32
C LEU A 66 10.76 -3.75 -10.43
N SER A 67 10.13 -4.23 -9.36
CA SER A 67 9.73 -5.63 -9.24
C SER A 67 8.33 -5.81 -8.64
N LEU A 68 7.73 -4.75 -8.14
CA LEU A 68 6.36 -4.75 -7.60
C LEU A 68 5.75 -3.37 -7.74
N VAL A 69 4.46 -3.31 -8.03
CA VAL A 69 3.69 -2.06 -8.06
C VAL A 69 2.39 -2.25 -7.30
N SER A 70 2.09 -1.36 -6.35
CA SER A 70 0.80 -1.33 -5.65
C SER A 70 -0.05 -0.16 -6.12
N LEU A 71 -1.36 -0.40 -6.15
CA LEU A 71 -2.38 0.63 -6.36
C LEU A 71 -2.99 0.98 -5.00
N MET A 72 -2.91 2.25 -4.61
CA MET A 72 -3.43 2.77 -3.35
C MET A 72 -4.46 3.88 -3.60
N ASP A 73 -5.46 3.95 -2.75
CA ASP A 73 -6.40 5.06 -2.69
C ASP A 73 -6.65 5.45 -1.23
N HIS A 74 -5.94 6.48 -0.77
CA HIS A 74 -6.06 7.01 0.59
C HIS A 74 -7.03 8.20 0.68
N THR A 75 -7.93 8.35 -0.28
CA THR A 75 -8.94 9.39 -0.26
C THR A 75 -9.91 9.19 0.92
N PRO A 76 -10.27 10.24 1.66
CA PRO A 76 -11.33 10.14 2.67
C PRO A 76 -12.63 9.63 2.05
N GLY A 77 -13.25 8.63 2.66
CA GLY A 77 -14.42 7.92 2.13
C GLY A 77 -14.08 6.65 1.34
N GLN A 78 -12.78 6.35 1.12
CA GLN A 78 -12.34 5.17 0.39
C GLN A 78 -11.54 4.21 1.28
N ARG A 79 -11.58 2.92 0.96
CA ARG A 79 -10.75 1.85 1.52
C ARG A 79 -10.60 1.96 3.06
N GLN A 80 -9.41 2.02 3.61
CA GLN A 80 -9.20 2.14 5.06
C GLN A 80 -9.82 3.42 5.65
N TRP A 81 -10.04 4.45 4.85
CA TRP A 81 -10.61 5.73 5.27
C TRP A 81 -12.08 5.90 4.91
N ARG A 82 -12.83 4.78 4.71
CA ARG A 82 -14.28 4.83 4.44
C ARG A 82 -15.05 5.62 5.50
N ASP A 83 -14.57 5.59 6.74
CA ASP A 83 -14.98 6.52 7.79
C ASP A 83 -14.05 7.73 7.81
N THR A 84 -14.56 8.87 7.38
CA THR A 84 -13.81 10.12 7.32
C THR A 84 -13.38 10.63 8.69
N SER A 85 -14.06 10.24 9.77
CA SER A 85 -13.68 10.62 11.14
C SER A 85 -12.35 9.96 11.54
N SER A 86 -12.10 8.74 11.12
CA SER A 86 -10.84 8.03 11.29
C SER A 86 -9.69 8.72 10.56
N TYR A 87 -9.94 9.20 9.33
CA TYR A 87 -8.97 10.02 8.59
C TYR A 87 -8.59 11.29 9.34
N ARG A 88 -9.60 12.05 9.83
CA ARG A 88 -9.37 13.26 10.63
C ARG A 88 -8.54 12.98 11.87
N THR A 89 -8.87 11.91 12.57
CA THR A 89 -8.16 11.50 13.80
C THR A 89 -6.70 11.16 13.50
N TYR A 90 -6.43 10.40 12.45
CA TYR A 90 -5.09 10.00 12.05
C TYR A 90 -4.20 11.21 11.70
N TYR A 91 -4.74 12.17 10.96
CA TYR A 91 -4.00 13.37 10.55
C TYR A 91 -4.04 14.51 11.56
N SER A 92 -4.69 14.34 12.72
CA SER A 92 -4.81 15.39 13.76
C SER A 92 -3.46 15.91 14.28
N ASN A 93 -2.41 15.09 14.23
CA ASN A 93 -1.06 15.48 14.62
C ASN A 93 -0.33 16.33 13.57
N ILE A 94 -0.81 16.34 12.32
CA ILE A 94 -0.20 17.04 11.19
C ILE A 94 -1.00 18.32 10.89
N ALA A 95 -2.33 18.26 11.03
CA ALA A 95 -3.22 19.36 10.72
C ALA A 95 -4.37 19.44 11.73
N SER A 96 -4.59 20.63 12.28
CA SER A 96 -5.75 20.93 13.13
C SER A 96 -6.78 21.64 12.26
N TRP A 97 -7.81 20.90 11.82
CA TRP A 97 -8.89 21.46 10.99
C TRP A 97 -10.11 21.79 11.85
N THR A 98 -10.75 22.91 11.57
CA THR A 98 -12.16 23.14 11.94
C THR A 98 -13.04 22.15 11.17
N ASP A 99 -14.33 22.06 11.54
CA ASP A 99 -15.25 21.17 10.80
C ASP A 99 -15.40 21.61 9.34
N GLU A 100 -15.53 22.90 9.09
CA GLU A 100 -15.65 23.50 7.75
C GLU A 100 -14.38 23.27 6.91
N GLU A 101 -13.19 23.46 7.51
CA GLU A 101 -11.92 23.20 6.82
C GLU A 101 -11.77 21.72 6.48
N PHE A 102 -12.18 20.84 7.37
CA PHE A 102 -12.13 19.40 7.12
C PHE A 102 -13.06 18.99 5.99
N GLU A 103 -14.30 19.46 5.96
CA GLU A 103 -15.24 19.22 4.86
C GLU A 103 -14.66 19.69 3.51
N GLN A 104 -14.06 20.87 3.46
CA GLN A 104 -13.39 21.38 2.25
C GLN A 104 -12.20 20.51 1.82
N VAL A 105 -11.43 19.98 2.78
CA VAL A 105 -10.33 19.05 2.48
C VAL A 105 -10.87 17.77 1.88
N VAL A 106 -11.91 17.17 2.48
CA VAL A 106 -12.55 15.96 1.98
C VAL A 106 -13.09 16.16 0.56
N GLU A 107 -13.88 17.21 0.35
CA GLU A 107 -14.48 17.52 -0.98
C GLU A 107 -13.39 17.70 -2.05
N ARG A 108 -12.34 18.43 -1.72
CA ARG A 108 -11.21 18.64 -2.66
C ARG A 108 -10.52 17.33 -3.03
N LEU A 109 -10.26 16.45 -2.04
CA LEU A 109 -9.58 15.18 -2.27
C LEU A 109 -10.46 14.21 -3.06
N GLN A 110 -11.76 14.16 -2.75
CA GLN A 110 -12.72 13.35 -3.51
C GLN A 110 -12.85 13.83 -4.94
N THR A 111 -12.96 15.14 -5.15
CA THR A 111 -13.00 15.74 -6.50
C THR A 111 -11.75 15.42 -7.31
N ALA A 112 -10.56 15.51 -6.69
CA ALA A 112 -9.30 15.15 -7.35
C ALA A 112 -9.29 13.68 -7.75
N ARG A 113 -9.68 12.79 -6.85
CA ARG A 113 -9.81 11.35 -7.09
C ARG A 113 -10.74 11.04 -8.26
N ASP A 114 -11.94 11.60 -8.24
CA ASP A 114 -12.96 11.35 -9.26
C ASP A 114 -12.52 11.81 -10.66
N GLY A 115 -11.60 12.78 -10.71
CA GLY A 115 -11.04 13.28 -11.95
C GLY A 115 -9.87 12.48 -12.52
N CYS A 116 -9.26 11.55 -11.77
CA CYS A 116 -8.02 10.91 -12.23
C CYS A 116 -7.82 9.44 -11.80
N ALA A 117 -8.49 8.96 -10.76
CA ALA A 117 -8.11 7.68 -10.15
C ALA A 117 -8.30 6.47 -11.10
N GLU A 118 -9.37 6.43 -11.86
CA GLU A 118 -9.66 5.36 -12.80
C GLU A 118 -8.62 5.33 -13.95
N ASP A 119 -8.33 6.48 -14.54
CA ASP A 119 -7.33 6.60 -15.61
C ASP A 119 -5.92 6.28 -15.10
N ASN A 120 -5.57 6.73 -13.90
CA ASN A 120 -4.30 6.44 -13.27
C ASN A 120 -4.14 4.94 -13.02
N ALA A 121 -5.14 4.29 -12.42
CA ALA A 121 -5.12 2.85 -12.17
C ALA A 121 -5.01 2.06 -13.48
N ALA A 122 -5.84 2.38 -14.48
CA ALA A 122 -5.82 1.71 -15.78
C ALA A 122 -4.45 1.83 -16.46
N SER A 123 -3.83 3.01 -16.44
CA SER A 123 -2.51 3.26 -17.05
C SER A 123 -1.41 2.43 -16.39
N VAL A 124 -1.37 2.39 -15.05
CA VAL A 124 -0.38 1.60 -14.30
C VAL A 124 -0.61 0.10 -14.50
N MET A 125 -1.86 -0.36 -14.47
CA MET A 125 -2.19 -1.77 -14.71
C MET A 125 -1.80 -2.22 -16.13
N ALA A 126 -2.05 -1.40 -17.14
CA ALA A 126 -1.64 -1.67 -18.51
C ALA A 126 -0.12 -1.80 -18.62
N PHE A 127 0.63 -0.86 -18.05
CA PHE A 127 2.08 -0.89 -17.98
C PHE A 127 2.62 -2.16 -17.32
N CYS A 128 2.06 -2.53 -16.16
CA CYS A 128 2.50 -3.72 -15.44
C CYS A 128 2.20 -5.01 -16.21
N ARG A 129 1.03 -5.12 -16.83
CA ARG A 129 0.66 -6.27 -17.67
C ARG A 129 1.58 -6.44 -18.86
N GLU A 130 1.89 -5.35 -19.56
CA GLU A 130 2.81 -5.37 -20.69
C GLU A 130 4.21 -5.88 -20.33
N ARG A 131 4.67 -5.55 -19.13
CA ARG A 131 6.00 -5.94 -18.62
C ARG A 131 6.02 -7.19 -17.77
N GLY A 132 4.89 -7.82 -17.51
CA GLY A 132 4.78 -8.98 -16.62
C GLY A 132 5.16 -8.67 -15.18
N LEU A 133 4.98 -7.42 -14.72
CA LEU A 133 5.26 -7.01 -13.35
C LEU A 133 4.09 -7.42 -12.44
N PRO A 134 4.37 -8.03 -11.30
CA PRO A 134 3.34 -8.31 -10.30
C PRO A 134 2.76 -7.00 -9.74
N MET A 135 1.46 -7.05 -9.46
CA MET A 135 0.73 -5.93 -8.89
C MET A 135 0.10 -6.32 -7.56
N ALA A 136 -0.03 -5.32 -6.69
CA ALA A 136 -0.77 -5.43 -5.43
C ALA A 136 -1.89 -4.39 -5.37
N SER A 137 -3.00 -4.76 -4.72
CA SER A 137 -4.05 -3.85 -4.28
C SER A 137 -3.84 -3.54 -2.81
N HIS A 138 -4.09 -2.29 -2.40
CA HIS A 138 -3.80 -1.83 -1.05
C HIS A 138 -5.08 -1.48 -0.30
N ASP A 139 -5.18 -1.93 0.97
CA ASP A 139 -6.29 -1.63 1.87
C ASP A 139 -7.67 -2.06 1.33
N ASP A 140 -7.75 -3.22 0.70
CA ASP A 140 -9.02 -3.76 0.22
C ASP A 140 -10.02 -3.89 1.38
N THR A 141 -11.20 -3.30 1.19
CA THR A 141 -12.22 -3.17 2.24
C THR A 141 -13.50 -3.90 1.86
N LEU A 142 -13.79 -3.93 0.56
CA LEU A 142 -14.98 -4.53 -0.05
C LEU A 142 -14.57 -5.65 -1.01
N VAL A 143 -15.48 -6.55 -1.29
CA VAL A 143 -15.31 -7.62 -2.30
C VAL A 143 -15.03 -7.03 -3.67
N GLU A 144 -15.72 -5.95 -4.01
CA GLU A 144 -15.59 -5.25 -5.27
C GLU A 144 -14.15 -4.76 -5.51
N HIS A 145 -13.44 -4.33 -4.48
CA HIS A 145 -12.03 -3.91 -4.62
C HIS A 145 -11.13 -5.07 -5.09
N VAL A 146 -11.45 -6.29 -4.67
CA VAL A 146 -10.74 -7.51 -5.09
C VAL A 146 -11.10 -7.89 -6.52
N GLU A 147 -12.38 -7.79 -6.89
CA GLU A 147 -12.89 -8.12 -8.22
C GLU A 147 -12.41 -7.14 -9.30
N GLU A 148 -12.38 -5.84 -8.99
CA GLU A 148 -11.84 -4.79 -9.86
C GLU A 148 -10.34 -4.99 -10.16
N GLY A 149 -9.62 -5.62 -9.21
CA GLY A 149 -8.20 -5.92 -9.30
C GLY A 149 -7.84 -7.06 -10.25
N ASN A 150 -8.57 -7.32 -11.32
CA ASN A 150 -8.30 -8.40 -12.27
C ASN A 150 -6.83 -8.42 -12.74
N GLY A 151 -6.10 -9.48 -12.40
CA GLY A 151 -4.66 -9.64 -12.66
C GLY A 151 -3.75 -9.12 -11.55
N ILE A 152 -4.29 -8.64 -10.44
CA ILE A 152 -3.54 -8.32 -9.21
C ILE A 152 -3.26 -9.62 -8.45
N ALA A 153 -2.01 -9.79 -8.03
CA ALA A 153 -1.54 -11.02 -7.39
C ALA A 153 -1.53 -10.95 -5.85
N ILE A 154 -1.54 -9.75 -5.29
CA ILE A 154 -1.36 -9.53 -3.85
C ILE A 154 -2.44 -8.57 -3.34
N SER A 155 -3.12 -8.94 -2.25
CA SER A 155 -3.95 -8.03 -1.46
C SER A 155 -3.13 -7.59 -0.24
N GLU A 156 -2.66 -6.33 -0.27
CA GLU A 156 -1.87 -5.74 0.81
C GLU A 156 -2.78 -5.10 1.84
N PHE A 157 -2.68 -5.55 3.07
CA PHE A 157 -3.36 -4.98 4.23
C PHE A 157 -4.88 -4.88 4.09
N PRO A 158 -5.58 -5.94 3.65
CA PRO A 158 -7.05 -5.90 3.61
C PRO A 158 -7.59 -5.47 4.98
N THR A 159 -8.60 -4.60 4.96
CA THR A 159 -9.10 -3.95 6.18
C THR A 159 -10.26 -4.70 6.82
N THR A 160 -10.82 -5.69 6.13
CA THR A 160 -11.95 -6.51 6.58
C THR A 160 -11.67 -7.99 6.35
N MET A 161 -12.30 -8.85 7.16
CA MET A 161 -12.25 -10.30 6.97
C MET A 161 -12.84 -10.72 5.62
N GLU A 162 -13.90 -10.05 5.19
CA GLU A 162 -14.58 -10.34 3.94
C GLU A 162 -13.66 -10.13 2.73
N ALA A 163 -12.96 -8.97 2.68
CA ALA A 163 -11.99 -8.70 1.63
C ALA A 163 -10.80 -9.69 1.66
N ALA A 164 -10.25 -9.97 2.85
CA ALA A 164 -9.14 -10.91 3.01
C ALA A 164 -9.51 -12.33 2.54
N ARG A 165 -10.69 -12.81 2.94
CA ARG A 165 -11.22 -14.12 2.51
C ARG A 165 -11.39 -14.16 1.00
N HIS A 166 -12.08 -13.17 0.44
CA HIS A 166 -12.35 -13.11 -1.00
C HIS A 166 -11.06 -13.06 -1.83
N ALA A 167 -10.07 -12.28 -1.40
CA ALA A 167 -8.75 -12.24 -2.01
C ALA A 167 -8.08 -13.64 -2.01
N SER A 168 -8.07 -14.31 -0.85
CA SER A 168 -7.48 -15.65 -0.71
C SER A 168 -8.21 -16.68 -1.58
N GLU A 169 -9.55 -16.68 -1.59
CA GLU A 169 -10.37 -17.59 -2.39
C GLU A 169 -10.18 -17.37 -3.90
N ASN A 170 -9.81 -16.16 -4.33
CA ASN A 170 -9.46 -15.84 -5.71
C ASN A 170 -7.96 -16.04 -6.05
N GLY A 171 -7.20 -16.66 -5.15
CA GLY A 171 -5.80 -17.00 -5.38
C GLY A 171 -4.82 -15.85 -5.23
N MET A 172 -5.24 -14.71 -4.68
CA MET A 172 -4.33 -13.63 -4.31
C MET A 172 -3.58 -13.96 -3.02
N LEU A 173 -2.33 -13.53 -2.92
CA LEU A 173 -1.56 -13.58 -1.69
C LEU A 173 -2.04 -12.48 -0.74
N VAL A 174 -2.60 -12.84 0.40
CA VAL A 174 -2.98 -11.89 1.45
C VAL A 174 -1.75 -11.54 2.27
N LEU A 175 -1.35 -10.27 2.24
CA LEU A 175 -0.16 -9.73 2.90
C LEU A 175 -0.57 -8.84 4.06
N MET A 176 -0.07 -9.12 5.27
CA MET A 176 -0.31 -8.28 6.46
C MET A 176 1.00 -7.74 7.04
N GLY A 177 0.90 -6.62 7.78
CA GLY A 177 2.04 -6.04 8.47
C GLY A 177 2.42 -6.85 9.73
N ALA A 178 3.67 -7.23 9.83
CA ALA A 178 4.21 -7.86 11.04
C ALA A 178 4.01 -7.02 12.32
N PRO A 179 4.11 -5.67 12.27
CA PRO A 179 3.79 -4.83 13.44
C PRO A 179 2.35 -5.00 13.95
N ASN A 180 1.41 -5.37 13.08
CA ASN A 180 0.02 -5.65 13.46
C ASN A 180 -0.06 -6.92 14.35
N VAL A 181 0.69 -7.96 14.01
CA VAL A 181 0.79 -9.19 14.84
C VAL A 181 1.43 -8.86 16.19
N VAL A 182 2.60 -8.22 16.19
CA VAL A 182 3.37 -7.93 17.42
C VAL A 182 2.59 -7.02 18.38
N ARG A 183 1.85 -6.07 17.85
CA ARG A 183 1.01 -5.16 18.65
C ARG A 183 -0.28 -5.83 19.14
N GLY A 184 -0.72 -6.91 18.51
CA GLY A 184 -1.98 -7.59 18.80
C GLY A 184 -3.20 -6.92 18.16
N GLY A 185 -3.02 -6.14 17.10
CA GLY A 185 -4.12 -5.52 16.37
C GLY A 185 -3.72 -4.36 15.46
N SER A 186 -4.68 -3.86 14.70
CA SER A 186 -4.52 -2.71 13.82
C SER A 186 -4.44 -1.39 14.60
N HIS A 187 -3.62 -0.45 14.14
CA HIS A 187 -3.57 0.91 14.68
C HIS A 187 -4.75 1.78 14.22
N SER A 188 -5.44 1.37 13.18
CA SER A 188 -6.59 2.09 12.57
C SER A 188 -7.94 1.44 12.86
N GLY A 189 -8.00 0.40 13.71
CA GLY A 189 -9.23 -0.30 14.04
C GLY A 189 -9.71 -1.28 12.96
N ASN A 190 -8.89 -1.54 11.94
CA ASN A 190 -9.15 -2.55 10.92
C ASN A 190 -8.90 -3.97 11.47
N ILE A 191 -9.23 -5.00 10.69
CA ILE A 191 -9.00 -6.38 11.08
C ILE A 191 -7.53 -6.64 11.47
N SER A 192 -7.32 -7.49 12.45
CA SER A 192 -5.97 -7.87 12.86
C SER A 192 -5.40 -8.97 11.97
N ALA A 193 -4.07 -8.95 11.80
CA ALA A 193 -3.35 -10.00 11.10
C ALA A 193 -3.52 -11.38 11.78
N LEU A 194 -3.69 -11.38 13.10
CA LEU A 194 -3.95 -12.60 13.86
C LEU A 194 -5.31 -13.22 13.50
N GLU A 195 -6.37 -12.41 13.41
CA GLU A 195 -7.70 -12.91 13.01
C GLU A 195 -7.67 -13.50 11.60
N ILE A 196 -6.96 -12.85 10.66
CA ILE A 196 -6.77 -13.36 9.28
C ILE A 196 -5.98 -14.67 9.30
N ALA A 197 -4.92 -14.79 10.14
CA ALA A 197 -4.15 -16.02 10.29
C ALA A 197 -4.99 -17.14 10.88
N GLN A 198 -5.79 -16.87 11.93
CA GLN A 198 -6.69 -17.83 12.55
C GLN A 198 -7.75 -18.37 11.58
N ALA A 199 -8.20 -17.53 10.66
CA ALA A 199 -9.13 -17.93 9.60
C ALA A 199 -8.45 -18.69 8.44
N GLY A 200 -7.11 -18.79 8.43
CA GLY A 200 -6.35 -19.50 7.39
C GLY A 200 -6.15 -18.73 6.10
N TYR A 201 -6.36 -17.42 6.10
CA TYR A 201 -6.24 -16.56 4.90
C TYR A 201 -4.92 -15.79 4.82
N LEU A 202 -4.11 -15.75 5.88
CA LEU A 202 -2.82 -15.07 5.86
C LEU A 202 -1.82 -15.80 4.97
N GLY A 203 -1.36 -15.15 3.92
CA GLY A 203 -0.41 -15.72 2.97
C GLY A 203 1.04 -15.27 3.22
N SER A 204 1.25 -14.06 3.72
CA SER A 204 2.58 -13.51 3.95
C SER A 204 2.58 -12.37 4.97
N LEU A 205 3.77 -12.05 5.49
CA LEU A 205 4.01 -10.90 6.35
C LEU A 205 4.99 -9.92 5.70
N SER A 206 4.71 -8.64 5.87
CA SER A 206 5.62 -7.55 5.54
C SER A 206 6.17 -6.94 6.82
N SER A 207 7.44 -6.52 6.81
CA SER A 207 8.02 -5.76 7.93
C SER A 207 7.39 -4.38 8.10
N ASP A 208 6.71 -3.90 7.06
CA ASP A 208 6.17 -2.56 7.00
C ASP A 208 7.23 -1.53 7.46
N TYR A 209 6.94 -0.67 8.41
CA TYR A 209 7.86 0.36 8.92
C TYR A 209 8.72 -0.11 10.12
N VAL A 210 8.58 -1.38 10.57
CA VAL A 210 9.35 -1.93 11.70
C VAL A 210 10.07 -3.23 11.29
N PRO A 211 11.27 -3.16 10.70
CA PRO A 211 11.97 -4.33 10.16
C PRO A 211 12.16 -5.48 11.16
N VAL A 212 12.40 -5.15 12.45
CA VAL A 212 12.63 -6.16 13.50
C VAL A 212 11.37 -6.96 13.85
N SER A 213 10.18 -6.44 13.57
CA SER A 213 8.91 -7.10 13.89
C SER A 213 8.67 -8.40 13.09
N LEU A 214 9.34 -8.56 11.94
CA LEU A 214 9.05 -9.67 11.03
C LEU A 214 9.33 -11.04 11.67
N LEU A 215 10.48 -11.19 12.33
CA LEU A 215 10.82 -12.44 13.02
C LEU A 215 9.94 -12.65 14.26
N GLU A 216 9.71 -11.61 15.04
CA GLU A 216 8.87 -11.68 16.22
C GLU A 216 7.45 -12.10 15.87
N ALA A 217 6.87 -11.51 14.82
CA ALA A 217 5.55 -11.88 14.32
C ALA A 217 5.51 -13.33 13.82
N ALA A 218 6.53 -13.79 13.08
CA ALA A 218 6.60 -15.16 12.59
C ALA A 218 6.65 -16.17 13.73
N PHE A 219 7.43 -15.91 14.77
CA PHE A 219 7.47 -16.78 15.96
C PHE A 219 6.14 -16.74 16.72
N ALA A 220 5.54 -15.57 16.93
CA ALA A 220 4.26 -15.46 17.62
C ALA A 220 3.15 -16.23 16.91
N LEU A 221 3.09 -16.15 15.57
CA LEU A 221 2.13 -16.94 14.78
C LEU A 221 2.41 -18.44 14.88
N SER A 222 3.68 -18.87 14.78
CA SER A 222 4.07 -20.27 14.89
C SER A 222 3.75 -20.87 16.28
N GLU A 223 4.00 -20.12 17.36
CA GLU A 223 3.65 -20.53 18.73
C GLU A 223 2.14 -20.58 18.93
N GLY A 224 1.37 -19.75 18.25
CA GLY A 224 -0.08 -19.78 18.18
C GLY A 224 -0.66 -20.91 17.32
N GLY A 225 0.18 -21.64 16.57
CA GLY A 225 -0.24 -22.76 15.71
C GLY A 225 -0.76 -22.32 14.34
N TYR A 226 -0.33 -21.16 13.84
CA TYR A 226 -0.77 -20.56 12.57
C TYR A 226 0.37 -20.49 11.53
#